data_9c3af62e4969204e51bacfd089f11b67
#
_entry.id   9c3af62e4969204e51bacfd089f11b67
#
_cell.length_a   1.000
_cell.length_b   1.000
_cell.length_c   1.000
_cell.angle_alpha   90.00
_cell.angle_beta   90.00
_cell.angle_gamma   90.00
#
_symmetry.space_group_name_H-M   'P 1'
#
loop_
_entity.id
_entity.type
_entity.pdbx_description
1 polymer ?
#
loop_
_entity_poly.entity_id
_entity_poly.type
_entity_poly.pdbx_seq_one_letter_code
_entity_poly.pdbx_strand_id
1 'polypeptide(L)'
;MIKMDSDIFDLIKKANETTLKKHGNEISLERAIFLSWWCDKGDCAFCYMSTQKDKIKDPTKARRNVHNIYAEAEMCKRLNWTIEFLSGGYKSFTTAEIKEIATTIKNITGDSVWLNTGITDELEEYGSEIKGITGAVEVANPELHQKVCPSKSLDKISNMLDVAGDLGFQKAITVILGLGETLDDVDYLIDYIKDHKIDRVIFYSLNPHKETAYANSSQPASLYYAQVVSKIRLTFPDITIICGTWIDNLANIGILILSGANGITKFPLFKMFGTKYGKRVEEEVKWSGRQLKGTFTDKKQLGNPESDVDPELNKFIKRYIKESLKNKY
;
A
#
# COMPACT_ATOMS: atom_id res chain seq x y z
N MET A 1 8.95 -21.49 21.75
CA MET A 1 9.31 -20.34 22.61
C MET A 1 9.77 -19.24 21.65
N ILE A 2 9.00 -18.15 21.51
CA ILE A 2 9.34 -17.05 20.61
C ILE A 2 10.64 -16.44 21.10
N LYS A 3 11.74 -16.58 20.32
CA LYS A 3 12.99 -15.83 20.56
C LYS A 3 12.69 -14.36 20.27
N MET A 4 12.30 -13.62 21.28
CA MET A 4 12.41 -12.16 21.21
C MET A 4 13.89 -11.80 21.28
N ASP A 5 14.39 -10.95 20.38
CA ASP A 5 15.70 -10.32 20.58
C ASP A 5 15.72 -9.69 21.96
N SER A 6 16.80 -9.89 22.68
CA SER A 6 16.92 -9.52 24.10
C SER A 6 16.72 -8.04 24.40
N ASP A 7 16.65 -7.19 23.38
CA ASP A 7 16.30 -5.77 23.48
C ASP A 7 15.61 -5.24 22.22
N ILE A 8 14.31 -5.50 22.10
CA ILE A 8 13.48 -5.01 21.00
C ILE A 8 13.46 -3.47 20.93
N PHE A 9 13.57 -2.79 22.08
CA PHE A 9 13.54 -1.32 22.11
C PHE A 9 14.86 -0.73 21.59
N ASP A 10 16.00 -1.40 21.84
CA ASP A 10 17.29 -1.01 21.25
C ASP A 10 17.28 -1.23 19.72
N LEU A 11 16.69 -2.32 19.24
CA LEU A 11 16.49 -2.57 17.82
C LEU A 11 15.67 -1.46 17.15
N ILE A 12 14.52 -1.09 17.72
CA ILE A 12 13.65 -0.02 17.24
C ILE A 12 14.39 1.33 17.27
N LYS A 13 15.13 1.63 18.34
CA LYS A 13 15.91 2.85 18.47
C LYS A 13 16.94 2.98 17.34
N LYS A 14 17.71 1.93 17.07
CA LYS A 14 18.71 1.91 15.98
C LYS A 14 18.05 2.06 14.62
N ALA A 15 16.90 1.43 14.38
CA ALA A 15 16.12 1.57 13.15
C ALA A 15 15.63 3.01 12.97
N ASN A 16 15.15 3.64 14.05
CA ASN A 16 14.73 5.05 14.05
C ASN A 16 15.88 6.00 13.69
N GLU A 17 17.04 5.85 14.33
CA GLU A 17 18.25 6.65 14.06
C GLU A 17 18.71 6.47 12.60
N THR A 18 18.68 5.25 12.08
CA THR A 18 18.98 4.93 10.68
C THR A 18 18.04 5.63 9.73
N THR A 19 16.73 5.58 10.01
CA THR A 19 15.72 6.22 9.18
C THR A 19 15.89 7.74 9.16
N LEU A 20 16.07 8.37 10.32
CA LEU A 20 16.31 9.82 10.39
C LEU A 20 17.55 10.25 9.60
N LYS A 21 18.63 9.48 9.71
CA LYS A 21 19.88 9.77 8.99
C LYS A 21 19.75 9.64 7.48
N LYS A 22 18.98 8.65 7.00
CA LYS A 22 18.91 8.28 5.57
C LYS A 22 17.75 8.95 4.83
N HIS A 23 16.63 9.16 5.50
CA HIS A 23 15.37 9.58 4.88
C HIS A 23 14.78 10.88 5.47
N GLY A 24 15.40 11.42 6.54
CA GLY A 24 14.89 12.61 7.22
C GLY A 24 13.69 12.32 8.12
N ASN A 25 12.89 13.35 8.40
CA ASN A 25 11.81 13.31 9.40
C ASN A 25 10.40 13.33 8.82
N GLU A 26 10.24 13.34 7.48
CA GLU A 26 8.93 13.32 6.84
C GLU A 26 8.36 11.91 6.77
N ILE A 27 7.05 11.82 6.96
CA ILE A 27 6.25 10.60 6.78
C ILE A 27 5.22 10.87 5.71
N SER A 28 5.23 10.06 4.63
CA SER A 28 4.20 10.14 3.60
C SER A 28 2.91 9.45 4.05
N LEU A 29 1.80 10.00 3.60
CA LEU A 29 0.50 9.38 3.70
C LEU A 29 0.19 8.74 2.35
N GLU A 30 0.12 7.41 2.33
CA GLU A 30 0.03 6.64 1.10
C GLU A 30 -1.40 6.19 0.81
N ARG A 31 -1.85 6.39 -0.42
CA ARG A 31 -3.19 6.00 -0.85
C ARG A 31 -3.14 5.01 -2.01
N ALA A 32 -3.54 3.76 -1.78
CA ALA A 32 -3.79 2.81 -2.83
C ALA A 32 -5.11 3.17 -3.55
N ILE A 33 -5.05 3.41 -4.86
CA ILE A 33 -6.24 3.65 -5.68
C ILE A 33 -6.64 2.32 -6.32
N PHE A 34 -7.75 1.76 -5.86
CA PHE A 34 -8.29 0.52 -6.40
C PHE A 34 -8.99 0.75 -7.73
N LEU A 35 -8.71 -0.11 -8.71
CA LEU A 35 -9.32 -0.11 -10.03
C LEU A 35 -10.54 -1.04 -10.09
N SER A 36 -10.45 -2.20 -9.45
CA SER A 36 -11.48 -3.23 -9.46
C SER A 36 -11.46 -4.07 -8.18
N TRP A 37 -12.59 -4.69 -7.85
CA TRP A 37 -12.77 -5.60 -6.72
C TRP A 37 -12.90 -7.07 -7.15
N TRP A 38 -12.54 -7.39 -8.38
CA TRP A 38 -12.53 -8.75 -8.93
C TRP A 38 -11.12 -9.16 -9.32
N CYS A 39 -10.84 -10.47 -9.24
CA CYS A 39 -9.54 -11.07 -9.58
C CYS A 39 -9.76 -12.41 -10.27
N ASP A 40 -9.15 -12.59 -11.45
CA ASP A 40 -9.21 -13.85 -12.22
C ASP A 40 -8.62 -15.05 -11.45
N LYS A 41 -7.53 -14.85 -10.71
CA LYS A 41 -6.96 -15.86 -9.81
C LYS A 41 -7.93 -16.22 -8.69
N GLY A 42 -8.29 -15.25 -7.86
CA GLY A 42 -9.35 -15.30 -6.86
C GLY A 42 -9.28 -16.47 -5.87
N ASP A 43 -8.07 -16.87 -5.46
CA ASP A 43 -7.84 -18.00 -4.56
C ASP A 43 -6.85 -17.74 -3.42
N CYS A 44 -6.36 -16.49 -3.29
CA CYS A 44 -5.54 -16.13 -2.14
C CYS A 44 -6.35 -16.29 -0.85
N ALA A 45 -5.85 -17.10 0.08
CA ALA A 45 -6.56 -17.58 1.26
C ALA A 45 -7.05 -16.46 2.22
N PHE A 46 -6.44 -15.27 2.16
CA PHE A 46 -6.72 -14.11 3.01
C PHE A 46 -7.49 -12.99 2.29
N CYS A 47 -7.59 -13.05 0.95
CA CYS A 47 -7.98 -11.90 0.15
C CYS A 47 -9.50 -11.77 0.03
N TYR A 48 -10.04 -10.56 0.23
CA TYR A 48 -11.47 -10.27 -0.01
C TYR A 48 -11.92 -10.64 -1.43
N MET A 49 -11.06 -10.43 -2.45
CA MET A 49 -11.43 -10.73 -3.84
C MET A 49 -11.65 -12.23 -4.08
N SER A 50 -11.06 -13.12 -3.27
CA SER A 50 -11.31 -14.56 -3.36
C SER A 50 -12.76 -14.91 -3.03
N THR A 51 -13.38 -14.14 -2.15
CA THR A 51 -14.80 -14.32 -1.78
C THR A 51 -15.77 -13.77 -2.84
N GLN A 52 -15.28 -13.03 -3.83
CA GLN A 52 -16.08 -12.35 -4.85
C GLN A 52 -16.03 -13.02 -6.22
N LYS A 53 -14.99 -13.81 -6.52
CA LYS A 53 -14.74 -14.40 -7.83
C LYS A 53 -15.96 -15.11 -8.39
N ASP A 54 -16.57 -15.99 -7.61
CA ASP A 54 -17.71 -16.78 -8.05
C ASP A 54 -19.06 -16.03 -8.00
N LYS A 55 -19.12 -14.96 -7.21
CA LYS A 55 -20.33 -14.12 -7.08
C LYS A 55 -20.47 -13.14 -8.23
N ILE A 56 -19.34 -12.63 -8.74
CA ILE A 56 -19.31 -11.62 -9.83
C ILE A 56 -19.17 -12.36 -11.15
N LYS A 57 -20.28 -12.50 -11.88
CA LYS A 57 -20.32 -13.20 -13.18
C LYS A 57 -19.77 -12.36 -14.34
N ASP A 58 -19.82 -11.05 -14.22
CA ASP A 58 -19.31 -10.09 -15.20
C ASP A 58 -18.23 -9.21 -14.52
N PRO A 59 -16.94 -9.46 -14.80
CA PRO A 59 -15.83 -8.71 -14.19
C PRO A 59 -15.90 -7.21 -14.40
N THR A 60 -16.52 -6.74 -15.50
CA THR A 60 -16.62 -5.31 -15.79
C THR A 60 -17.46 -4.57 -14.76
N LYS A 61 -18.44 -5.24 -14.14
CA LYS A 61 -19.27 -4.67 -13.07
C LYS A 61 -18.54 -4.44 -11.76
N ALA A 62 -17.37 -5.07 -11.57
CA ALA A 62 -16.50 -4.83 -10.42
C ALA A 62 -15.51 -3.67 -10.65
N ARG A 63 -15.42 -3.15 -11.86
CA ARG A 63 -14.57 -2.02 -12.22
C ARG A 63 -15.11 -0.72 -11.61
N ARG A 64 -14.22 0.11 -11.14
CA ARG A 64 -14.58 1.47 -10.74
C ARG A 64 -14.75 2.36 -11.97
N ASN A 65 -15.63 3.33 -11.86
CA ASN A 65 -15.74 4.40 -12.86
C ASN A 65 -14.42 5.19 -12.90
N VAL A 66 -13.87 5.40 -14.11
CA VAL A 66 -12.55 6.04 -14.29
C VAL A 66 -12.52 7.50 -13.78
N HIS A 67 -13.60 8.26 -13.95
CA HIS A 67 -13.67 9.64 -13.41
C HIS A 67 -13.66 9.66 -11.88
N ASN A 68 -14.16 8.60 -11.22
CA ASN A 68 -14.03 8.45 -9.78
C ASN A 68 -12.57 8.16 -9.37
N ILE A 69 -11.82 7.39 -10.18
CA ILE A 69 -10.39 7.14 -9.99
C ILE A 69 -9.61 8.45 -10.14
N TYR A 70 -9.88 9.21 -11.19
CA TYR A 70 -9.23 10.51 -11.44
C TYR A 70 -9.54 11.55 -10.35
N ALA A 71 -10.79 11.60 -9.88
CA ALA A 71 -11.16 12.45 -8.76
C ALA A 71 -10.42 12.08 -7.47
N GLU A 72 -10.18 10.79 -7.23
CA GLU A 72 -9.38 10.33 -6.09
C GLU A 72 -7.93 10.77 -6.22
N ALA A 73 -7.34 10.71 -7.41
CA ALA A 73 -5.99 11.19 -7.68
C ALA A 73 -5.88 12.71 -7.48
N GLU A 74 -6.86 13.50 -7.97
CA GLU A 74 -6.92 14.94 -7.75
C GLU A 74 -7.02 15.28 -6.25
N MET A 75 -7.82 14.54 -5.48
CA MET A 75 -7.91 14.74 -4.04
C MET A 75 -6.59 14.40 -3.33
N CYS A 76 -5.88 13.35 -3.75
CA CYS A 76 -4.55 13.04 -3.23
C CYS A 76 -3.58 14.21 -3.47
N LYS A 77 -3.57 14.78 -4.68
CA LYS A 77 -2.77 15.97 -5.00
C LYS A 77 -3.09 17.15 -4.09
N ARG A 78 -4.37 17.50 -3.95
CA ARG A 78 -4.83 18.64 -3.10
C ARG A 78 -4.44 18.48 -1.65
N LEU A 79 -4.54 17.27 -1.12
CA LEU A 79 -4.25 16.95 0.27
C LEU A 79 -2.78 16.61 0.51
N ASN A 80 -1.94 16.69 -0.52
CA ASN A 80 -0.53 16.30 -0.50
C ASN A 80 -0.31 14.85 0.00
N TRP A 81 -1.22 13.94 -0.39
CA TRP A 81 -1.08 12.50 -0.18
C TRP A 81 -0.37 11.85 -1.35
N THR A 82 0.48 10.88 -1.07
CA THR A 82 1.16 10.11 -2.11
C THR A 82 0.24 9.01 -2.61
N ILE A 83 0.21 8.77 -3.93
CA ILE A 83 -0.45 7.60 -4.48
C ILE A 83 0.49 6.40 -4.29
N GLU A 84 0.09 5.46 -3.44
CA GLU A 84 0.84 4.26 -3.11
C GLU A 84 1.07 3.41 -4.36
N PHE A 85 -0.02 3.09 -5.06
CA PHE A 85 -0.07 2.42 -6.36
C PHE A 85 -1.51 2.39 -6.90
N LEU A 86 -1.64 2.08 -8.18
CA LEU A 86 -2.89 1.61 -8.75
C LEU A 86 -3.02 0.12 -8.45
N SER A 87 -4.10 -0.29 -7.80
CA SER A 87 -4.33 -1.65 -7.35
C SER A 87 -5.54 -2.28 -8.03
N GLY A 88 -5.41 -3.52 -8.43
CA GLY A 88 -6.53 -4.28 -9.00
C GLY A 88 -6.30 -5.78 -8.91
N GLY A 89 -7.38 -6.54 -9.07
CA GLY A 89 -7.26 -7.97 -9.24
C GLY A 89 -6.68 -8.33 -10.61
N TYR A 90 -6.17 -9.53 -10.71
CA TYR A 90 -5.57 -10.08 -11.91
C TYR A 90 -6.55 -10.01 -13.09
N LYS A 91 -6.12 -9.50 -14.25
CA LYS A 91 -6.92 -9.35 -15.48
C LYS A 91 -8.22 -8.54 -15.32
N SER A 92 -8.28 -7.65 -14.32
CA SER A 92 -9.46 -6.77 -14.16
C SER A 92 -9.52 -5.66 -15.20
N PHE A 93 -8.39 -5.23 -15.73
CA PHE A 93 -8.22 -4.27 -16.82
C PHE A 93 -7.16 -4.78 -17.79
N THR A 94 -7.19 -4.35 -19.04
CA THR A 94 -6.12 -4.58 -20.02
C THR A 94 -4.94 -3.66 -19.75
N THR A 95 -3.76 -4.00 -20.26
CA THR A 95 -2.55 -3.17 -20.17
C THR A 95 -2.77 -1.78 -20.78
N ALA A 96 -3.43 -1.70 -21.93
CA ALA A 96 -3.76 -0.44 -22.57
C ALA A 96 -4.67 0.46 -21.71
N GLU A 97 -5.72 -0.11 -21.09
CA GLU A 97 -6.60 0.61 -20.17
C GLU A 97 -5.85 1.12 -18.92
N ILE A 98 -4.96 0.30 -18.35
CA ILE A 98 -4.13 0.69 -17.19
C ILE A 98 -3.20 1.84 -17.57
N LYS A 99 -2.56 1.77 -18.76
CA LYS A 99 -1.70 2.81 -19.30
C LYS A 99 -2.43 4.15 -19.46
N GLU A 100 -3.64 4.13 -20.03
CA GLU A 100 -4.49 5.31 -20.18
C GLU A 100 -4.84 5.94 -18.83
N ILE A 101 -5.24 5.11 -17.86
CA ILE A 101 -5.54 5.55 -16.49
C ILE A 101 -4.30 6.18 -15.84
N ALA A 102 -3.15 5.51 -15.93
CA ALA A 102 -1.88 5.98 -15.36
C ALA A 102 -1.44 7.30 -16.00
N THR A 103 -1.55 7.42 -17.34
CA THR A 103 -1.23 8.65 -18.07
C THR A 103 -2.09 9.82 -17.60
N THR A 104 -3.39 9.59 -17.46
CA THR A 104 -4.33 10.63 -16.98
C THR A 104 -3.99 11.04 -15.54
N ILE A 105 -3.70 10.07 -14.66
CA ILE A 105 -3.30 10.37 -13.27
C ILE A 105 -1.99 11.17 -13.24
N LYS A 106 -0.99 10.80 -14.06
CA LYS A 106 0.26 11.56 -14.18
C LYS A 106 0.00 13.01 -14.62
N ASN A 107 -0.90 13.22 -15.59
CA ASN A 107 -1.27 14.57 -16.02
C ASN A 107 -1.96 15.37 -14.90
N ILE A 108 -2.77 14.72 -14.06
CA ILE A 108 -3.43 15.35 -12.91
C ILE A 108 -2.41 15.69 -11.81
N THR A 109 -1.58 14.74 -11.42
CA THR A 109 -0.72 14.85 -10.23
C THR A 109 0.67 15.45 -10.52
N GLY A 110 1.17 15.26 -11.73
CA GLY A 110 2.57 15.51 -12.10
C GLY A 110 3.51 14.33 -11.85
N ASP A 111 3.04 13.28 -11.16
CA ASP A 111 3.85 12.14 -10.74
C ASP A 111 3.48 10.87 -11.48
N SER A 112 4.49 10.07 -11.85
CA SER A 112 4.29 8.72 -12.37
C SER A 112 3.84 7.78 -11.23
N VAL A 113 3.05 6.76 -11.58
CA VAL A 113 2.41 5.87 -10.59
C VAL A 113 3.10 4.51 -10.48
N TRP A 114 2.92 3.86 -9.35
CA TRP A 114 3.26 2.45 -9.15
C TRP A 114 2.07 1.58 -9.57
N LEU A 115 2.35 0.35 -10.05
CA LEU A 115 1.32 -0.65 -10.37
C LEU A 115 1.37 -1.83 -9.40
N ASN A 116 0.20 -2.26 -8.92
CA ASN A 116 -0.03 -3.52 -8.21
C ASN A 116 -1.30 -4.18 -8.78
N THR A 117 -1.21 -4.63 -10.04
CA THR A 117 -2.34 -5.14 -10.83
C THR A 117 -2.22 -6.61 -11.18
N GLY A 118 -1.30 -7.30 -10.51
CA GLY A 118 -1.01 -8.72 -10.72
C GLY A 118 0.21 -8.93 -11.63
N ILE A 119 0.51 -10.19 -11.95
CA ILE A 119 1.62 -10.57 -12.80
C ILE A 119 1.24 -10.30 -14.26
N THR A 120 2.13 -9.67 -15.03
CA THR A 120 1.98 -9.42 -16.47
C THR A 120 3.29 -9.67 -17.19
N ASP A 121 3.19 -10.12 -18.42
CA ASP A 121 4.33 -10.27 -19.34
C ASP A 121 4.40 -9.07 -20.33
N GLU A 122 3.49 -8.08 -20.18
CA GLU A 122 3.34 -6.93 -21.08
C GLU A 122 3.98 -5.65 -20.52
N LEU A 123 5.06 -5.75 -19.75
CA LEU A 123 5.70 -4.60 -19.11
C LEU A 123 6.28 -3.58 -20.12
N GLU A 124 6.68 -4.04 -21.29
CA GLU A 124 7.22 -3.21 -22.37
C GLU A 124 6.19 -2.22 -22.95
N GLU A 125 4.90 -2.48 -22.76
CA GLU A 125 3.82 -1.59 -23.18
C GLU A 125 3.74 -0.30 -22.36
N TYR A 126 4.30 -0.31 -21.14
CA TYR A 126 4.30 0.85 -20.24
C TYR A 126 5.47 1.81 -20.57
N GLY A 127 5.24 3.08 -20.28
CA GLY A 127 6.22 4.14 -20.48
C GLY A 127 6.44 4.97 -19.21
N SER A 128 6.77 6.22 -19.41
CA SER A 128 7.11 7.15 -18.32
C SER A 128 5.94 7.49 -17.37
N GLU A 129 4.73 7.06 -17.65
CA GLU A 129 3.58 7.16 -16.77
C GLU A 129 3.68 6.21 -15.58
N ILE A 130 4.48 5.13 -15.72
CA ILE A 130 4.72 4.16 -14.66
C ILE A 130 6.09 4.41 -14.04
N LYS A 131 6.12 4.55 -12.72
CA LYS A 131 7.33 4.69 -11.92
C LYS A 131 7.94 3.33 -11.58
N GLY A 132 7.08 2.36 -11.27
CA GLY A 132 7.56 1.07 -10.83
C GLY A 132 6.47 0.01 -10.75
N ILE A 133 6.92 -1.22 -10.65
CA ILE A 133 6.10 -2.43 -10.61
C ILE A 133 6.14 -3.03 -9.21
N THR A 134 4.98 -3.43 -8.70
CA THR A 134 4.85 -4.05 -7.38
C THR A 134 4.50 -5.52 -7.51
N GLY A 135 5.36 -6.38 -6.99
CA GLY A 135 5.08 -7.80 -6.81
C GLY A 135 4.30 -8.05 -5.52
N ALA A 136 3.12 -8.63 -5.65
CA ALA A 136 2.31 -9.00 -4.48
C ALA A 136 2.83 -10.34 -3.90
N VAL A 137 4.00 -10.28 -3.24
CA VAL A 137 4.70 -11.43 -2.65
C VAL A 137 3.94 -11.99 -1.45
N GLU A 138 3.43 -11.11 -0.60
CA GLU A 138 2.67 -11.37 0.63
C GLU A 138 3.49 -12.12 1.70
N VAL A 139 4.14 -13.24 1.36
CA VAL A 139 5.05 -14.02 2.20
C VAL A 139 6.21 -14.52 1.33
N ALA A 140 7.46 -14.30 1.76
CA ALA A 140 8.65 -14.71 1.03
C ALA A 140 9.05 -16.18 1.26
N ASN A 141 8.60 -16.83 2.35
CA ASN A 141 8.78 -18.26 2.55
C ASN A 141 7.99 -19.02 1.47
N PRO A 142 8.65 -19.82 0.58
CA PRO A 142 7.98 -20.45 -0.56
C PRO A 142 6.88 -21.44 -0.20
N GLU A 143 7.08 -22.20 0.86
CA GLU A 143 6.08 -23.20 1.31
C GLU A 143 4.82 -22.50 1.85
N LEU A 144 5.00 -21.44 2.63
CA LEU A 144 3.88 -20.67 3.16
C LEU A 144 3.21 -19.88 2.04
N HIS A 145 3.99 -19.28 1.11
CA HIS A 145 3.45 -18.60 -0.06
C HIS A 145 2.53 -19.50 -0.88
N GLN A 146 2.96 -20.74 -1.17
CA GLN A 146 2.15 -21.71 -1.92
C GLN A 146 0.83 -22.03 -1.22
N LYS A 147 0.80 -22.04 0.13
CA LYS A 147 -0.43 -22.27 0.91
C LYS A 147 -1.37 -21.08 0.86
N VAL A 148 -0.84 -19.86 0.95
CA VAL A 148 -1.68 -18.64 1.05
C VAL A 148 -2.06 -18.05 -0.31
N CYS A 149 -1.28 -18.32 -1.37
CA CYS A 149 -1.46 -17.80 -2.72
C CYS A 149 -1.32 -18.92 -3.79
N PRO A 150 -2.17 -19.95 -3.81
CA PRO A 150 -1.94 -21.18 -4.60
C PRO A 150 -1.72 -20.94 -6.10
N SER A 151 -2.49 -20.06 -6.73
CA SER A 151 -2.38 -19.75 -8.17
C SER A 151 -1.45 -18.59 -8.52
N LYS A 152 -0.80 -17.98 -7.51
CA LYS A 152 0.10 -16.86 -7.69
C LYS A 152 1.54 -17.32 -7.41
N SER A 153 2.24 -17.80 -8.44
CA SER A 153 3.61 -18.33 -8.31
C SER A 153 4.59 -17.25 -7.88
N LEU A 154 5.38 -17.53 -6.84
CA LEU A 154 6.46 -16.66 -6.38
C LEU A 154 7.52 -16.47 -7.48
N ASP A 155 7.88 -17.54 -8.20
CA ASP A 155 8.85 -17.46 -9.30
C ASP A 155 8.38 -16.54 -10.43
N LYS A 156 7.07 -16.57 -10.76
CA LYS A 156 6.53 -15.65 -11.78
C LYS A 156 6.52 -14.20 -11.31
N ILE A 157 6.30 -13.95 -10.01
CA ILE A 157 6.42 -12.61 -9.44
C ILE A 157 7.88 -12.14 -9.53
N SER A 158 8.82 -13.00 -9.15
CA SER A 158 10.25 -12.75 -9.20
C SER A 158 10.72 -12.42 -10.62
N ASN A 159 10.35 -13.25 -11.59
CA ASN A 159 10.68 -13.00 -13.01
C ASN A 159 10.11 -11.67 -13.51
N MET A 160 8.85 -11.35 -13.18
CA MET A 160 8.24 -10.06 -13.54
C MET A 160 9.03 -8.88 -12.96
N LEU A 161 9.46 -8.98 -11.69
CA LEU A 161 10.24 -7.93 -11.03
C LEU A 161 11.64 -7.78 -11.65
N ASP A 162 12.27 -8.88 -12.05
CA ASP A 162 13.58 -8.84 -12.70
C ASP A 162 13.48 -8.20 -14.08
N VAL A 163 12.48 -8.58 -14.89
CA VAL A 163 12.18 -7.94 -16.20
C VAL A 163 11.85 -6.46 -16.00
N ALA A 164 11.07 -6.10 -14.97
CA ALA A 164 10.78 -4.70 -14.67
C ALA A 164 12.06 -3.89 -14.41
N GLY A 165 13.02 -4.48 -13.66
CA GLY A 165 14.32 -3.86 -13.41
C GLY A 165 15.14 -3.69 -14.69
N ASP A 166 15.15 -4.68 -15.58
CA ASP A 166 15.86 -4.62 -16.87
C ASP A 166 15.26 -3.54 -17.80
N LEU A 167 13.95 -3.29 -17.70
CA LEU A 167 13.25 -2.22 -18.40
C LEU A 167 13.40 -0.84 -17.74
N GLY A 168 14.09 -0.75 -16.60
CA GLY A 168 14.35 0.51 -15.89
C GLY A 168 13.25 0.95 -14.92
N PHE A 169 12.26 0.10 -14.66
CA PHE A 169 11.26 0.39 -13.63
C PHE A 169 11.81 0.14 -12.22
N GLN A 170 11.39 0.95 -11.26
CA GLN A 170 11.61 0.64 -9.84
C GLN A 170 10.78 -0.58 -9.42
N LYS A 171 11.25 -1.30 -8.40
CA LYS A 171 10.66 -2.55 -7.93
C LYS A 171 10.16 -2.44 -6.50
N ALA A 172 8.90 -2.80 -6.30
CA ALA A 172 8.32 -2.88 -4.97
C ALA A 172 7.74 -4.26 -4.68
N ILE A 173 7.61 -4.60 -3.41
CA ILE A 173 6.86 -5.78 -2.97
C ILE A 173 5.86 -5.42 -1.88
N THR A 174 4.74 -6.13 -1.86
CA THR A 174 3.83 -6.16 -0.70
C THR A 174 4.09 -7.39 0.14
N VAL A 175 4.06 -7.21 1.45
CA VAL A 175 4.21 -8.27 2.47
C VAL A 175 3.07 -8.12 3.47
N ILE A 176 2.38 -9.21 3.79
CA ILE A 176 1.32 -9.22 4.80
C ILE A 176 1.82 -10.00 6.02
N LEU A 177 1.85 -9.36 7.17
CA LEU A 177 2.18 -9.99 8.43
C LEU A 177 0.93 -10.53 9.13
N GLY A 178 1.03 -11.74 9.66
CA GLY A 178 -0.06 -12.47 10.31
C GLY A 178 -0.63 -13.62 9.47
N LEU A 179 0.03 -14.00 8.36
CA LEU A 179 -0.38 -15.11 7.51
C LEU A 179 0.14 -16.47 7.99
N GLY A 180 0.88 -16.51 9.10
CA GLY A 180 1.46 -17.73 9.68
C GLY A 180 2.98 -17.76 9.64
N GLU A 181 3.60 -16.71 9.15
CA GLU A 181 5.05 -16.50 9.18
C GLU A 181 5.54 -16.27 10.62
N THR A 182 6.82 -16.53 10.83
CA THR A 182 7.52 -16.33 12.09
C THR A 182 8.71 -15.38 11.91
N LEU A 183 9.44 -15.08 13.00
CA LEU A 183 10.65 -14.26 12.89
C LEU A 183 11.78 -14.97 12.11
N ASP A 184 11.77 -16.30 12.07
CA ASP A 184 12.75 -17.07 11.29
C ASP A 184 12.49 -16.93 9.78
N ASP A 185 11.24 -16.63 9.38
CA ASP A 185 10.90 -16.38 7.97
C ASP A 185 11.37 -15.01 7.47
N VAL A 186 11.83 -14.12 8.35
CA VAL A 186 12.36 -12.80 7.94
C VAL A 186 13.63 -12.96 7.09
N ASP A 187 14.40 -14.01 7.27
CA ASP A 187 15.59 -14.28 6.47
C ASP A 187 15.23 -14.54 5.00
N TYR A 188 14.14 -15.28 4.72
CA TYR A 188 13.61 -15.41 3.34
C TYR A 188 13.25 -14.06 2.72
N LEU A 189 12.68 -13.15 3.51
CA LEU A 189 12.35 -11.82 3.03
C LEU A 189 13.60 -10.97 2.75
N ILE A 190 14.62 -11.07 3.60
CA ILE A 190 15.91 -10.40 3.41
C ILE A 190 16.58 -10.88 2.13
N ASP A 191 16.64 -12.19 1.92
CA ASP A 191 17.23 -12.78 0.71
C ASP A 191 16.44 -12.34 -0.53
N TYR A 192 15.11 -12.39 -0.49
CA TYR A 192 14.25 -11.95 -1.59
C TYR A 192 14.50 -10.49 -1.98
N ILE A 193 14.56 -9.59 -1.00
CA ILE A 193 14.82 -8.15 -1.22
C ILE A 193 16.18 -7.95 -1.87
N LYS A 194 17.20 -8.66 -1.40
CA LYS A 194 18.57 -8.57 -1.89
C LYS A 194 18.71 -9.13 -3.31
N ASP A 195 18.20 -10.33 -3.56
CA ASP A 195 18.36 -11.05 -4.82
C ASP A 195 17.65 -10.31 -5.97
N HIS A 196 16.46 -9.79 -5.71
CA HIS A 196 15.68 -9.04 -6.70
C HIS A 196 15.92 -7.53 -6.67
N LYS A 197 16.84 -7.02 -5.82
CA LYS A 197 17.19 -5.59 -5.71
C LYS A 197 15.93 -4.71 -5.56
N ILE A 198 15.13 -4.98 -4.55
CA ILE A 198 13.86 -4.30 -4.29
C ILE A 198 14.12 -2.88 -3.75
N ASP A 199 13.47 -1.87 -4.36
CA ASP A 199 13.58 -0.47 -3.99
C ASP A 199 12.62 -0.07 -2.86
N ARG A 200 11.48 -0.80 -2.74
CA ARG A 200 10.40 -0.43 -1.83
C ARG A 200 9.69 -1.67 -1.27
N VAL A 201 9.50 -1.72 0.04
CA VAL A 201 8.70 -2.75 0.71
C VAL A 201 7.48 -2.12 1.36
N ILE A 202 6.31 -2.69 1.08
CA ILE A 202 5.05 -2.26 1.68
C ILE A 202 4.56 -3.38 2.59
N PHE A 203 4.63 -3.15 3.89
CA PHE A 203 4.12 -4.07 4.89
C PHE A 203 2.66 -3.78 5.20
N TYR A 204 1.88 -4.82 5.33
CA TYR A 204 0.51 -4.76 5.80
C TYR A 204 0.29 -5.66 7.00
N SER A 205 -0.54 -5.21 7.91
CA SER A 205 -1.15 -6.07 8.91
C SER A 205 -2.28 -6.87 8.27
N LEU A 206 -2.36 -8.17 8.51
CA LEU A 206 -3.50 -8.99 8.09
C LEU A 206 -4.81 -8.31 8.51
N ASN A 207 -5.75 -8.22 7.60
CA ASN A 207 -7.12 -7.84 7.88
C ASN A 207 -8.04 -9.04 7.66
N PRO A 208 -8.48 -9.73 8.73
CA PRO A 208 -9.34 -10.89 8.61
C PRO A 208 -10.67 -10.55 7.95
N HIS A 209 -10.92 -11.13 6.78
CA HIS A 209 -12.18 -10.98 6.07
C HIS A 209 -13.08 -12.18 6.30
N LYS A 210 -14.37 -11.95 6.48
CA LYS A 210 -15.38 -13.00 6.50
C LYS A 210 -15.30 -13.83 5.21
N GLU A 211 -15.60 -15.12 5.31
CA GLU A 211 -15.57 -16.08 4.18
C GLU A 211 -14.15 -16.38 3.64
N THR A 212 -13.08 -15.93 4.29
CA THR A 212 -11.70 -16.32 3.99
C THR A 212 -11.19 -17.36 5.00
N ALA A 213 -10.10 -18.05 4.68
CA ALA A 213 -9.46 -18.96 5.63
C ALA A 213 -8.96 -18.26 6.91
N TYR A 214 -8.77 -16.94 6.84
CA TYR A 214 -8.29 -16.11 7.95
C TYR A 214 -9.40 -15.37 8.69
N ALA A 215 -10.67 -15.69 8.47
CA ALA A 215 -11.81 -14.97 9.06
C ALA A 215 -11.77 -14.89 10.61
N ASN A 216 -11.18 -15.89 11.26
CA ASN A 216 -11.06 -15.97 12.71
C ASN A 216 -9.62 -15.73 13.22
N SER A 217 -8.73 -15.25 12.35
CA SER A 217 -7.36 -14.90 12.74
C SER A 217 -7.31 -13.53 13.42
N SER A 218 -6.27 -13.28 14.21
CA SER A 218 -5.98 -11.97 14.76
C SER A 218 -5.01 -11.21 13.84
N GLN A 219 -4.98 -9.89 13.99
CA GLN A 219 -3.89 -9.09 13.45
C GLN A 219 -2.58 -9.42 14.18
N PRO A 220 -1.39 -9.20 13.56
CA PRO A 220 -0.12 -9.43 14.21
C PRO A 220 0.06 -8.51 15.41
N ALA A 221 0.76 -9.00 16.44
CA ALA A 221 1.11 -8.19 17.59
C ALA A 221 1.99 -6.99 17.18
N SER A 222 1.76 -5.82 17.80
CA SER A 222 2.45 -4.57 17.46
C SER A 222 3.97 -4.69 17.52
N LEU A 223 4.50 -5.34 18.58
CA LEU A 223 5.94 -5.53 18.75
C LEU A 223 6.54 -6.54 17.76
N TYR A 224 5.78 -7.56 17.35
CA TYR A 224 6.19 -8.45 16.27
C TYR A 224 6.35 -7.68 14.96
N TYR A 225 5.33 -6.90 14.59
CA TYR A 225 5.38 -6.07 13.38
C TYR A 225 6.56 -5.09 13.43
N ALA A 226 6.72 -4.38 14.55
CA ALA A 226 7.82 -3.45 14.77
C ALA A 226 9.19 -4.12 14.63
N GLN A 227 9.35 -5.34 15.13
CA GLN A 227 10.60 -6.10 15.06
C GLN A 227 10.95 -6.47 13.62
N VAL A 228 9.98 -6.95 12.84
CA VAL A 228 10.18 -7.27 11.41
C VAL A 228 10.62 -6.01 10.65
N VAL A 229 9.89 -4.91 10.79
CA VAL A 229 10.21 -3.63 10.11
C VAL A 229 11.60 -3.13 10.50
N SER A 230 11.96 -3.19 11.79
CA SER A 230 13.26 -2.76 12.28
C SER A 230 14.42 -3.60 11.71
N LYS A 231 14.25 -4.92 11.62
CA LYS A 231 15.24 -5.81 10.99
C LYS A 231 15.47 -5.44 9.52
N ILE A 232 14.39 -5.23 8.76
CA ILE A 232 14.49 -4.83 7.34
C ILE A 232 15.15 -3.45 7.21
N ARG A 233 14.79 -2.45 8.03
CA ARG A 233 15.44 -1.13 8.02
C ARG A 233 16.93 -1.18 8.29
N LEU A 234 17.36 -1.98 9.26
CA LEU A 234 18.78 -2.08 9.62
C LEU A 234 19.59 -2.86 8.58
N THR A 235 18.97 -3.86 7.93
CA THR A 235 19.61 -4.62 6.85
C THR A 235 19.69 -3.80 5.56
N PHE A 236 18.67 -3.01 5.25
CA PHE A 236 18.59 -2.18 4.05
C PHE A 236 18.32 -0.71 4.41
N PRO A 237 19.36 0.04 4.80
CA PRO A 237 19.21 1.41 5.28
C PRO A 237 18.56 2.38 4.29
N ASP A 238 18.73 2.15 3.01
CA ASP A 238 18.28 3.07 1.94
C ASP A 238 16.94 2.68 1.31
N ILE A 239 16.38 1.50 1.65
CA ILE A 239 15.10 1.04 1.08
C ILE A 239 13.93 1.90 1.57
N THR A 240 12.94 2.12 0.71
CA THR A 240 11.68 2.76 1.14
C THR A 240 10.79 1.74 1.83
N ILE A 241 10.34 2.03 3.05
CA ILE A 241 9.44 1.17 3.84
C ILE A 241 8.12 1.90 4.09
N ILE A 242 7.01 1.30 3.65
CA ILE A 242 5.66 1.78 3.93
C ILE A 242 4.97 0.77 4.85
N CYS A 243 4.32 1.25 5.90
CA CYS A 243 3.62 0.39 6.85
C CYS A 243 2.12 0.66 6.84
N GLY A 244 1.34 -0.39 6.62
CA GLY A 244 -0.11 -0.36 6.68
C GLY A 244 -0.65 -0.91 8.00
N THR A 245 -1.56 -0.15 8.60
CA THR A 245 -2.37 -0.60 9.73
C THR A 245 -3.82 -0.23 9.49
N TRP A 246 -4.73 -0.71 10.35
CA TRP A 246 -6.16 -0.49 10.19
C TRP A 246 -6.68 0.52 11.22
N ILE A 247 -7.88 1.03 10.99
CA ILE A 247 -8.51 2.07 11.83
C ILE A 247 -8.68 1.64 13.31
N ASP A 248 -8.78 0.36 13.56
CA ASP A 248 -8.86 -0.23 14.90
C ASP A 248 -7.49 -0.32 15.61
N ASN A 249 -6.39 -0.10 14.88
CA ASN A 249 -5.02 -0.18 15.38
C ASN A 249 -4.19 1.08 15.10
N LEU A 250 -4.79 2.26 15.15
CA LEU A 250 -4.08 3.53 14.89
C LEU A 250 -2.92 3.77 15.87
N ALA A 251 -2.98 3.22 17.08
CA ALA A 251 -1.88 3.30 18.05
C ALA A 251 -0.58 2.63 17.57
N ASN A 252 -0.64 1.74 16.57
CA ASN A 252 0.55 1.12 16.00
C ASN A 252 1.36 2.09 15.12
N ILE A 253 0.77 3.19 14.66
CA ILE A 253 1.44 4.14 13.76
C ILE A 253 2.76 4.62 14.37
N GLY A 254 2.74 5.06 15.63
CA GLY A 254 3.92 5.58 16.30
C GLY A 254 5.07 4.58 16.34
N ILE A 255 4.78 3.35 16.77
CA ILE A 255 5.84 2.32 16.87
C ILE A 255 6.37 1.89 15.50
N LEU A 256 5.51 1.82 14.46
CA LEU A 256 5.94 1.48 13.10
C LEU A 256 6.83 2.55 12.48
N ILE A 257 6.54 3.82 12.74
CA ILE A 257 7.40 4.95 12.34
C ILE A 257 8.76 4.85 13.02
N LEU A 258 8.78 4.61 14.33
CA LEU A 258 10.03 4.45 15.09
C LEU A 258 10.82 3.19 14.65
N SER A 259 10.13 2.18 14.15
CA SER A 259 10.75 0.96 13.60
C SER A 259 11.33 1.12 12.20
N GLY A 260 11.12 2.28 11.54
CA GLY A 260 11.78 2.54 10.27
C GLY A 260 10.87 2.84 9.08
N ALA A 261 9.57 3.02 9.28
CA ALA A 261 8.67 3.38 8.19
C ALA A 261 8.96 4.80 7.65
N ASN A 262 8.86 4.95 6.32
CA ASN A 262 8.91 6.23 5.60
C ASN A 262 7.50 6.75 5.29
N GLY A 263 6.50 5.88 5.30
CA GLY A 263 5.12 6.22 5.04
C GLY A 263 4.15 5.26 5.73
N ILE A 264 2.91 5.68 5.80
CA ILE A 264 1.81 4.93 6.41
C ILE A 264 0.63 4.82 5.44
N THR A 265 -0.07 3.68 5.46
CA THR A 265 -1.15 3.36 4.53
C THR A 265 -2.28 2.53 5.14
N LYS A 266 -3.28 2.16 4.32
CA LYS A 266 -4.44 1.30 4.63
C LYS A 266 -5.56 1.97 5.44
N PHE A 267 -5.63 3.28 5.42
CA PHE A 267 -6.76 3.97 6.03
C PHE A 267 -7.88 4.27 5.02
N PRO A 268 -9.14 4.28 5.42
CA PRO A 268 -10.23 4.80 4.59
C PRO A 268 -10.17 6.34 4.53
N LEU A 269 -9.12 6.88 3.89
CA LEU A 269 -8.66 8.26 3.98
C LEU A 269 -9.79 9.29 3.91
N PHE A 270 -10.62 9.24 2.88
CA PHE A 270 -11.70 10.24 2.73
C PHE A 270 -12.78 10.16 3.81
N LYS A 271 -13.01 8.96 4.37
CA LYS A 271 -13.94 8.77 5.49
C LYS A 271 -13.34 9.22 6.83
N MET A 272 -12.01 9.24 6.92
CA MET A 272 -11.30 9.68 8.13
C MET A 272 -11.03 11.19 8.14
N PHE A 273 -11.02 11.83 6.98
CA PHE A 273 -10.74 13.26 6.88
C PHE A 273 -11.73 14.08 7.74
N GLY A 274 -11.22 15.00 8.54
CA GLY A 274 -12.02 15.81 9.46
C GLY A 274 -12.64 15.03 10.64
N THR A 275 -12.19 13.83 10.95
CA THR A 275 -12.68 13.02 12.08
C THR A 275 -11.64 12.88 13.19
N LYS A 276 -12.08 12.40 14.36
CA LYS A 276 -11.18 12.03 15.48
C LYS A 276 -10.10 11.02 15.06
N TYR A 277 -10.39 10.15 14.10
CA TYR A 277 -9.46 9.15 13.60
C TYR A 277 -8.36 9.79 12.74
N GLY A 278 -8.71 10.70 11.84
CA GLY A 278 -7.73 11.47 11.08
C GLY A 278 -6.82 12.30 11.98
N LYS A 279 -7.40 12.99 12.98
CA LYS A 279 -6.63 13.70 14.01
C LYS A 279 -5.68 12.76 14.76
N ARG A 280 -6.14 11.55 15.11
CA ARG A 280 -5.30 10.57 15.79
C ARG A 280 -4.09 10.17 14.95
N VAL A 281 -4.24 9.99 13.64
CA VAL A 281 -3.10 9.72 12.74
C VAL A 281 -2.08 10.85 12.80
N GLU A 282 -2.51 12.11 12.69
CA GLU A 282 -1.60 13.26 12.76
C GLU A 282 -0.87 13.35 14.12
N GLU A 283 -1.57 13.06 15.23
CA GLU A 283 -0.98 13.04 16.57
C GLU A 283 0.05 11.89 16.72
N GLU A 284 -0.23 10.68 16.22
CA GLU A 284 0.72 9.56 16.26
C GLU A 284 2.01 9.89 15.49
N VAL A 285 1.90 10.51 14.32
CA VAL A 285 3.09 10.96 13.55
C VAL A 285 3.85 12.04 14.33
N LYS A 286 3.15 13.06 14.82
CA LYS A 286 3.74 14.16 15.58
C LYS A 286 4.48 13.66 16.83
N TRP A 287 3.86 12.80 17.62
CA TRP A 287 4.45 12.28 18.86
C TRP A 287 5.57 11.25 18.62
N SER A 288 5.68 10.73 17.38
CA SER A 288 6.87 9.96 16.94
C SER A 288 8.06 10.86 16.55
N GLY A 289 7.96 12.19 16.72
CA GLY A 289 9.00 13.14 16.34
C GLY A 289 9.11 13.35 14.82
N ARG A 290 8.03 13.12 14.07
CA ARG A 290 7.98 13.20 12.61
C ARG A 290 7.01 14.29 12.14
N GLN A 291 7.14 14.64 10.86
CA GLN A 291 6.25 15.55 10.15
C GLN A 291 5.43 14.77 9.12
N LEU A 292 4.11 14.85 9.19
CA LEU A 292 3.24 14.24 8.20
C LEU A 292 3.25 15.06 6.91
N LYS A 293 3.55 14.43 5.79
CA LYS A 293 3.34 15.01 4.46
C LYS A 293 1.86 14.83 4.09
N GLY A 294 1.14 15.93 3.98
CA GLY A 294 -0.31 15.94 3.81
C GLY A 294 -1.08 16.13 5.12
N THR A 295 -2.40 16.07 5.04
CA THR A 295 -3.27 16.36 6.18
C THR A 295 -4.56 15.54 6.16
N PHE A 296 -5.08 15.26 7.36
CA PHE A 296 -6.44 14.77 7.59
C PHE A 296 -7.38 15.84 8.17
N THR A 297 -6.86 17.01 8.53
CA THR A 297 -7.63 17.99 9.31
C THR A 297 -7.72 19.36 8.67
N ASP A 298 -6.79 19.74 7.79
CA ASP A 298 -6.82 21.04 7.13
C ASP A 298 -7.84 21.09 5.97
N LYS A 299 -9.05 21.53 6.29
CA LYS A 299 -10.14 21.66 5.32
C LYS A 299 -9.88 22.66 4.21
N LYS A 300 -8.93 23.59 4.38
CA LYS A 300 -8.59 24.60 3.34
C LYS A 300 -7.93 23.92 2.14
N GLN A 301 -7.19 22.83 2.34
CA GLN A 301 -6.55 22.09 1.27
C GLN A 301 -7.52 21.32 0.37
N LEU A 302 -8.76 21.08 0.81
CA LEU A 302 -9.78 20.47 -0.06
C LEU A 302 -10.06 21.35 -1.31
N GLY A 303 -9.92 22.67 -1.18
CA GLY A 303 -10.18 23.63 -2.25
C GLY A 303 -11.65 23.68 -2.69
N ASN A 304 -11.91 24.42 -3.74
CA ASN A 304 -13.20 24.47 -4.41
C ASN A 304 -13.15 23.60 -5.67
N PRO A 305 -14.28 23.06 -6.13
CA PRO A 305 -14.38 22.46 -7.45
C PRO A 305 -14.09 23.53 -8.52
N GLU A 306 -13.17 23.22 -9.42
CA GLU A 306 -12.81 24.14 -10.52
C GLU A 306 -13.84 24.09 -11.64
N SER A 307 -14.09 25.23 -12.29
CA SER A 307 -15.07 25.35 -13.39
C SER A 307 -14.58 24.71 -14.70
N ASP A 308 -13.26 24.59 -14.88
CA ASP A 308 -12.64 24.20 -16.14
C ASP A 308 -12.30 22.71 -16.22
N VAL A 309 -12.71 21.91 -15.23
CA VAL A 309 -12.52 20.47 -15.18
C VAL A 309 -13.72 19.78 -15.85
N ASP A 310 -13.46 18.64 -16.49
CA ASP A 310 -14.49 17.76 -17.03
C ASP A 310 -15.70 17.64 -16.08
N PRO A 311 -16.94 17.82 -16.56
CA PRO A 311 -18.12 17.85 -15.69
C PRO A 311 -18.34 16.56 -14.89
N GLU A 312 -18.01 15.38 -15.45
CA GLU A 312 -18.13 14.11 -14.73
C GLU A 312 -17.07 14.00 -13.63
N LEU A 313 -15.82 14.33 -13.94
CA LEU A 313 -14.74 14.39 -12.95
C LEU A 313 -15.09 15.35 -11.82
N ASN A 314 -15.57 16.55 -12.15
CA ASN A 314 -15.98 17.57 -11.19
C ASN A 314 -17.12 17.11 -10.26
N LYS A 315 -18.06 16.29 -10.78
CA LYS A 315 -19.12 15.67 -9.96
C LYS A 315 -18.54 14.80 -8.84
N PHE A 316 -17.52 13.98 -9.15
CA PHE A 316 -16.88 13.13 -8.15
C PHE A 316 -16.01 13.93 -7.18
N ILE A 317 -15.28 14.96 -7.64
CA ILE A 317 -14.52 15.87 -6.77
C ILE A 317 -15.47 16.55 -5.78
N LYS A 318 -16.59 17.11 -6.24
CA LYS A 318 -17.63 17.71 -5.37
C LYS A 318 -18.13 16.74 -4.32
N ARG A 319 -18.31 15.47 -4.72
CA ARG A 319 -18.75 14.41 -3.81
C ARG A 319 -17.70 14.18 -2.71
N TYR A 320 -16.42 14.01 -3.06
CA TYR A 320 -15.35 13.81 -2.09
C TYR A 320 -15.22 15.00 -1.13
N ILE A 321 -15.24 16.22 -1.62
CA ILE A 321 -15.21 17.43 -0.78
C ILE A 321 -16.41 17.44 0.17
N LYS A 322 -17.62 17.20 -0.33
CA LYS A 322 -18.83 17.19 0.48
C LYS A 322 -18.81 16.10 1.56
N GLU A 323 -18.34 14.89 1.24
CA GLU A 323 -18.21 13.80 2.20
C GLU A 323 -17.17 14.14 3.28
N SER A 324 -16.02 14.70 2.90
CA SER A 324 -14.97 15.15 3.82
C SER A 324 -15.43 16.29 4.75
N LEU A 325 -16.23 17.21 4.25
CA LEU A 325 -16.74 18.35 5.04
C LEU A 325 -17.89 17.98 5.99
N LYS A 326 -18.61 16.88 5.72
CA LYS A 326 -19.68 16.40 6.62
C LYS A 326 -19.14 15.84 7.93
N ASN A 327 -17.91 15.39 7.93
CA ASN A 327 -17.27 14.87 9.12
C ASN A 327 -17.03 16.05 10.09
N LYS A 328 -17.70 16.03 11.23
CA LYS A 328 -17.51 17.02 12.31
C LYS A 328 -16.63 16.42 13.39
N TYR A 329 -15.67 17.21 13.84
CA TYR A 329 -15.11 17.02 15.16
C TYR A 329 -16.18 17.34 16.19
#